data_3c81bcf363ef0aa4199cf066b7b83c4b
#
_entry.id   3c81bcf363ef0aa4199cf066b7b83c4b
#
_cell.length_a   1.000
_cell.length_b   1.000
_cell.length_c   1.000
_cell.angle_alpha   90.00
_cell.angle_beta   90.00
_cell.angle_gamma   90.00
#
_symmetry.space_group_name_H-M   'P 1'
#
loop_
_entity.id
_entity.type
_entity.pdbx_description
1 polymer ?
#
loop_
_entity_poly.entity_id
_entity_poly.type
_entity_poly.pdbx_seq_one_letter_code
_entity_poly.pdbx_strand_id
1 'polypeptide(L)'
;MKSLLKILPLFTLLFFSCQKEYETLGPKEELLQQIAQLNQEIEAFEQMAQKNASNKQLQQSFEKSRLTYKKIEWAVEYFTPEPARFINGPALDELEVEENKFLNPSGFQVIEELIYPTFSTKEKAALQREIAVLKGLIMQVKEHVSAITISPDYVVDAVKMQMYRIITLGITGFDSPISNNSIPEAQASLLALPSVIEKLHQEPSQIQNSLLDRIRKAAAFCNSAKDFNSFDRALFIKNYLNPISKNLQEFQQHYKIANVAKTNAILQTASSLFGSKVFNVDAFIPSQEYAYTSAKAQLGKELFYDTSFSKEGTRSCASCHNPELAFTDGLKTNLSLNGSQLLRNTPTLTYAGLQNAQFWDMRQTDLEKQSLDVIQNKDEMHGNIRDNINNISSNPSYQKLIQKAFPKSKKLEEWQLQNALASYVRSLNKFNSKFDQHFTEPATELSEEEQLGFNVFAGKGKCATCHFIPLFNGTVPPAYKKTEQEVIGTPQIKNGKKIDPDLGRYAQYKMPQLLHAFKTPTLRNAALTAPYMHNGAFESLEEVVVFYNEGGGAGTGITVDNQTLPSDKLNLTDKEQKALVAFMKTLTDSK
;
A
#
# COMPACT_ATOMS: atom_id res chain seq x y z
N MET A 1 75.58 -43.57 -53.46
CA MET A 1 74.37 -44.30 -53.07
C MET A 1 73.53 -43.31 -52.32
N LYS A 2 72.42 -42.86 -52.89
CA LYS A 2 71.56 -41.77 -52.36
C LYS A 2 70.40 -42.37 -51.59
N SER A 3 70.31 -42.03 -50.31
CA SER A 3 69.16 -42.41 -49.38
C SER A 3 68.09 -41.34 -49.52
N LEU A 4 66.91 -41.73 -50.02
CA LEU A 4 65.72 -40.84 -50.00
C LEU A 4 65.00 -40.91 -48.71
N LEU A 5 64.94 -39.79 -47.96
CA LEU A 5 64.10 -39.58 -46.77
C LEU A 5 62.71 -39.17 -47.29
N LYS A 6 61.68 -40.00 -47.03
CA LYS A 6 60.29 -39.67 -47.32
C LYS A 6 59.77 -38.88 -46.14
N ILE A 7 59.44 -37.59 -46.31
CA ILE A 7 58.74 -36.72 -45.42
C ILE A 7 57.24 -36.98 -45.57
N LEU A 8 56.57 -37.42 -44.49
CA LEU A 8 55.12 -37.60 -44.40
C LEU A 8 54.52 -36.30 -43.82
N PRO A 9 53.58 -35.61 -44.44
CA PRO A 9 52.98 -34.44 -43.86
C PRO A 9 51.93 -34.86 -42.81
N LEU A 10 52.14 -34.41 -41.59
CA LEU A 10 51.19 -34.53 -40.49
C LEU A 10 50.04 -33.53 -40.69
N PHE A 11 48.88 -34.00 -41.13
CA PHE A 11 47.64 -33.22 -41.23
C PHE A 11 47.06 -33.10 -39.82
N THR A 12 47.29 -31.97 -39.12
CA THR A 12 46.59 -31.61 -37.91
C THR A 12 45.20 -31.13 -38.28
N LEU A 13 44.19 -31.97 -38.07
CA LEU A 13 42.77 -31.62 -38.10
C LEU A 13 42.44 -30.74 -36.86
N LEU A 14 42.43 -29.42 -37.09
CA LEU A 14 41.83 -28.48 -36.13
C LEU A 14 40.30 -28.66 -36.16
N PHE A 15 39.79 -29.37 -35.18
CA PHE A 15 38.36 -29.36 -34.88
C PHE A 15 38.01 -27.97 -34.29
N PHE A 16 37.54 -27.06 -35.11
CA PHE A 16 36.80 -25.90 -34.67
C PHE A 16 35.46 -26.43 -34.10
N SER A 17 35.42 -26.63 -32.78
CA SER A 17 34.17 -26.75 -32.03
C SER A 17 33.50 -25.38 -32.09
N CYS A 18 32.53 -25.23 -33.03
CA CYS A 18 31.55 -24.14 -32.93
C CYS A 18 30.68 -24.40 -31.70
N GLN A 19 31.12 -23.99 -30.51
CA GLN A 19 30.21 -23.72 -29.43
C GLN A 19 29.37 -22.53 -29.93
N LYS A 20 28.10 -22.78 -30.23
CA LYS A 20 27.10 -21.72 -30.27
C LYS A 20 27.13 -21.07 -28.89
N GLU A 21 27.80 -19.94 -28.74
CA GLU A 21 27.52 -19.00 -27.67
C GLU A 21 26.05 -18.66 -27.82
N TYR A 22 25.21 -19.23 -26.96
CA TYR A 22 23.88 -18.70 -26.75
C TYR A 22 24.10 -17.33 -26.09
N GLU A 23 23.97 -16.26 -26.89
CA GLU A 23 23.85 -14.91 -26.35
C GLU A 23 22.75 -14.96 -25.28
N THR A 24 23.12 -14.86 -24.03
CA THR A 24 22.16 -14.77 -22.93
C THR A 24 21.42 -13.45 -23.10
N LEU A 25 20.12 -13.53 -23.35
CA LEU A 25 19.26 -12.35 -23.48
C LEU A 25 19.39 -11.46 -22.25
N GLY A 26 19.47 -10.15 -22.45
CA GLY A 26 19.43 -9.18 -21.34
C GLY A 26 18.08 -9.20 -20.62
N PRO A 27 17.95 -8.52 -19.47
CA PRO A 27 16.68 -8.43 -18.73
C PRO A 27 15.53 -7.87 -19.57
N LYS A 28 15.80 -6.90 -20.45
CA LYS A 28 14.82 -6.27 -21.34
C LYS A 28 14.31 -7.23 -22.42
N GLU A 29 15.22 -7.95 -23.07
CA GLU A 29 14.90 -8.89 -24.13
C GLU A 29 14.06 -10.06 -23.61
N GLU A 30 14.38 -10.58 -22.42
CA GLU A 30 13.57 -11.60 -21.76
C GLU A 30 12.18 -11.07 -21.39
N LEU A 31 12.10 -9.85 -20.84
CA LEU A 31 10.83 -9.20 -20.53
C LEU A 31 9.94 -9.07 -21.78
N LEU A 32 10.51 -8.64 -22.92
CA LEU A 32 9.78 -8.53 -24.18
C LEU A 32 9.29 -9.90 -24.69
N GLN A 33 10.08 -10.97 -24.50
CA GLN A 33 9.63 -12.33 -24.83
C GLN A 33 8.47 -12.79 -23.93
N GLN A 34 8.53 -12.50 -22.62
CA GLN A 34 7.45 -12.84 -21.68
C GLN A 34 6.17 -12.04 -21.97
N ILE A 35 6.29 -10.76 -22.37
CA ILE A 35 5.15 -9.95 -22.84
C ILE A 35 4.54 -10.54 -24.12
N ALA A 36 5.37 -10.99 -25.06
CA ALA A 36 4.89 -11.63 -26.27
C ALA A 36 4.16 -12.96 -25.96
N GLN A 37 4.68 -13.76 -25.03
CA GLN A 37 4.01 -14.97 -24.55
C GLN A 37 2.64 -14.64 -23.92
N LEU A 38 2.57 -13.63 -23.04
CA LEU A 38 1.31 -13.19 -22.43
C LEU A 38 0.29 -12.79 -23.49
N ASN A 39 0.72 -12.04 -24.52
CA ASN A 39 -0.17 -11.65 -25.61
C ASN A 39 -0.74 -12.86 -26.36
N GLN A 40 0.08 -13.88 -26.64
CA GLN A 40 -0.39 -15.13 -27.26
C GLN A 40 -1.40 -15.88 -26.38
N GLU A 41 -1.20 -15.90 -25.06
CA GLU A 41 -2.12 -16.53 -24.11
C GLU A 41 -3.46 -15.77 -24.02
N ILE A 42 -3.42 -14.43 -24.07
CA ILE A 42 -4.63 -13.59 -24.12
C ILE A 42 -5.38 -13.82 -25.46
N GLU A 43 -4.68 -13.95 -26.58
CA GLU A 43 -5.29 -14.29 -27.88
C GLU A 43 -5.96 -15.67 -27.85
N ALA A 44 -5.32 -16.65 -27.24
CA ALA A 44 -5.94 -17.98 -27.05
C ALA A 44 -7.19 -17.90 -26.13
N PHE A 45 -7.15 -17.09 -25.08
CA PHE A 45 -8.29 -16.85 -24.20
C PHE A 45 -9.44 -16.16 -24.96
N GLU A 46 -9.14 -15.14 -25.78
CA GLU A 46 -10.11 -14.48 -26.66
C GLU A 46 -10.82 -15.47 -27.58
N GLN A 47 -10.06 -16.36 -28.23
CA GLN A 47 -10.63 -17.42 -29.10
C GLN A 47 -11.54 -18.38 -28.33
N MET A 48 -11.19 -18.74 -27.08
CA MET A 48 -12.04 -19.58 -26.23
C MET A 48 -13.36 -18.86 -25.89
N ALA A 49 -13.29 -17.57 -25.53
CA ALA A 49 -14.47 -16.77 -25.25
C ALA A 49 -15.39 -16.61 -26.49
N GLN A 50 -14.81 -16.57 -27.70
CA GLN A 50 -15.57 -16.54 -28.95
C GLN A 50 -16.27 -17.87 -29.26
N LYS A 51 -15.60 -19.01 -29.03
CA LYS A 51 -16.05 -20.36 -29.38
C LYS A 51 -16.99 -21.02 -28.36
N ASN A 52 -17.49 -20.28 -27.37
CA ASN A 52 -18.33 -20.82 -26.29
C ASN A 52 -17.65 -21.98 -25.51
N ALA A 53 -16.39 -21.80 -25.14
CA ALA A 53 -15.67 -22.75 -24.29
C ALA A 53 -16.41 -22.95 -22.94
N SER A 54 -16.20 -24.10 -22.31
CA SER A 54 -16.77 -24.37 -20.99
C SER A 54 -16.21 -23.41 -19.93
N ASN A 55 -16.95 -23.20 -18.85
CA ASN A 55 -16.51 -22.36 -17.73
C ASN A 55 -15.11 -22.75 -17.24
N LYS A 56 -14.84 -24.04 -17.08
CA LYS A 56 -13.55 -24.56 -16.66
C LYS A 56 -12.41 -24.19 -17.63
N GLN A 57 -12.66 -24.24 -18.93
CA GLN A 57 -11.67 -23.86 -19.95
C GLN A 57 -11.37 -22.35 -19.92
N LEU A 58 -12.41 -21.51 -19.73
CA LEU A 58 -12.24 -20.07 -19.57
C LEU A 58 -11.41 -19.74 -18.32
N GLN A 59 -11.74 -20.34 -17.18
CA GLN A 59 -11.01 -20.16 -15.93
C GLN A 59 -9.56 -20.61 -16.04
N GLN A 60 -9.29 -21.77 -16.64
CA GLN A 60 -7.92 -22.26 -16.85
C GLN A 60 -7.09 -21.34 -17.76
N SER A 61 -7.70 -20.82 -18.83
CA SER A 61 -7.01 -19.89 -19.72
C SER A 61 -6.73 -18.55 -19.05
N PHE A 62 -7.67 -18.06 -18.26
CA PHE A 62 -7.51 -16.87 -17.41
C PHE A 62 -6.37 -17.04 -16.41
N GLU A 63 -6.39 -18.11 -15.61
CA GLU A 63 -5.34 -18.41 -14.62
C GLU A 63 -3.95 -18.49 -15.25
N LYS A 64 -3.86 -19.13 -16.43
CA LYS A 64 -2.60 -19.22 -17.18
C LYS A 64 -2.08 -17.83 -17.57
N SER A 65 -2.93 -16.98 -18.13
CA SER A 65 -2.57 -15.60 -18.49
C SER A 65 -2.16 -14.78 -17.27
N ARG A 66 -2.86 -14.94 -16.15
CA ARG A 66 -2.51 -14.29 -14.88
C ARG A 66 -1.14 -14.71 -14.38
N LEU A 67 -0.85 -16.01 -14.35
CA LEU A 67 0.47 -16.49 -13.90
C LEU A 67 1.60 -15.98 -14.81
N THR A 68 1.36 -15.82 -16.12
CA THR A 68 2.34 -15.22 -17.02
C THR A 68 2.48 -13.72 -16.79
N TYR A 69 1.37 -12.99 -16.55
CA TYR A 69 1.43 -11.59 -16.13
C TYR A 69 2.26 -11.42 -14.85
N LYS A 70 2.07 -12.27 -13.84
CA LYS A 70 2.80 -12.20 -12.57
C LYS A 70 4.31 -12.37 -12.73
N LYS A 71 4.79 -13.05 -13.75
CA LYS A 71 6.24 -13.14 -14.04
C LYS A 71 6.83 -11.81 -14.51
N ILE A 72 6.04 -10.96 -15.15
CA ILE A 72 6.47 -9.64 -15.66
C ILE A 72 6.01 -8.47 -14.77
N GLU A 73 5.22 -8.74 -13.75
CA GLU A 73 4.60 -7.73 -12.87
C GLU A 73 5.63 -6.77 -12.27
N TRP A 74 6.82 -7.26 -11.86
CA TRP A 74 7.91 -6.44 -11.35
C TRP A 74 8.30 -5.28 -12.26
N ALA A 75 8.22 -5.50 -13.57
CA ALA A 75 8.55 -4.49 -14.58
C ALA A 75 7.33 -3.65 -14.98
N VAL A 76 6.17 -4.29 -15.15
CA VAL A 76 4.93 -3.62 -15.58
C VAL A 76 4.49 -2.58 -14.55
N GLU A 77 4.41 -2.96 -13.28
CA GLU A 77 4.04 -2.06 -12.18
C GLU A 77 5.05 -0.91 -11.98
N TYR A 78 6.32 -1.14 -12.29
CA TYR A 78 7.37 -0.16 -12.08
C TYR A 78 7.55 0.81 -13.26
N PHE A 79 7.61 0.29 -14.48
CA PHE A 79 7.91 1.08 -15.68
C PHE A 79 6.66 1.59 -16.40
N THR A 80 5.51 0.96 -16.20
CA THR A 80 4.24 1.29 -16.85
C THR A 80 3.09 1.37 -15.85
N PRO A 81 3.18 2.22 -14.80
CA PRO A 81 2.19 2.26 -13.73
C PRO A 81 0.78 2.64 -14.21
N GLU A 82 0.67 3.47 -15.25
CA GLU A 82 -0.64 3.87 -15.80
C GLU A 82 -1.38 2.69 -16.47
N PRO A 83 -0.81 1.93 -17.43
CA PRO A 83 -1.44 0.70 -17.89
C PRO A 83 -1.63 -0.35 -16.77
N ALA A 84 -0.66 -0.49 -15.86
CA ALA A 84 -0.69 -1.51 -14.81
C ALA A 84 -1.96 -1.41 -13.94
N ARG A 85 -2.39 -0.19 -13.58
CA ARG A 85 -3.59 0.04 -12.77
C ARG A 85 -4.87 -0.47 -13.44
N PHE A 86 -4.94 -0.46 -14.78
CA PHE A 86 -6.08 -1.00 -15.53
C PHE A 86 -5.92 -2.48 -15.87
N ILE A 87 -4.69 -3.01 -15.94
CA ILE A 87 -4.44 -4.43 -16.16
C ILE A 87 -4.83 -5.26 -14.93
N ASN A 88 -4.48 -4.78 -13.73
CA ASN A 88 -4.58 -5.57 -12.50
C ASN A 88 -5.18 -4.80 -11.30
N GLY A 89 -5.76 -3.63 -11.52
CA GLY A 89 -6.46 -2.86 -10.48
C GLY A 89 -7.77 -3.51 -10.03
N PRO A 90 -8.34 -3.08 -8.91
CA PRO A 90 -9.61 -3.58 -8.41
C PRO A 90 -10.76 -3.29 -9.38
N ALA A 91 -11.79 -4.13 -9.37
CA ALA A 91 -12.99 -3.97 -10.20
C ALA A 91 -13.94 -2.89 -9.62
N LEU A 92 -13.40 -1.72 -9.31
CA LEU A 92 -14.10 -0.55 -8.77
C LEU A 92 -13.80 0.69 -9.62
N ASP A 93 -14.77 1.59 -9.74
CA ASP A 93 -14.57 2.87 -10.43
C ASP A 93 -13.41 3.65 -9.82
N GLU A 94 -12.43 4.03 -10.63
CA GLU A 94 -11.36 4.90 -10.19
C GLU A 94 -11.77 6.37 -10.34
N LEU A 95 -11.66 7.11 -9.24
CA LEU A 95 -12.14 8.48 -9.15
C LEU A 95 -10.98 9.47 -9.24
N GLU A 96 -10.93 10.25 -10.30
CA GLU A 96 -10.03 11.40 -10.47
C GLU A 96 -10.79 12.69 -10.09
N VAL A 97 -10.88 12.91 -8.79
CA VAL A 97 -11.76 13.93 -8.19
C VAL A 97 -11.39 15.36 -8.58
N GLU A 98 -10.09 15.66 -8.80
CA GLU A 98 -9.61 16.97 -9.24
C GLU A 98 -10.08 17.29 -10.66
N GLU A 99 -10.28 16.28 -11.50
CA GLU A 99 -10.78 16.41 -12.87
C GLU A 99 -12.28 16.17 -12.99
N ASN A 100 -12.95 15.84 -11.89
CA ASN A 100 -14.36 15.45 -11.84
C ASN A 100 -14.69 14.33 -12.85
N LYS A 101 -13.79 13.34 -12.93
CA LYS A 101 -13.91 12.18 -13.81
C LYS A 101 -13.95 10.90 -13.01
N PHE A 102 -14.56 9.90 -13.59
CA PHE A 102 -14.41 8.51 -13.15
C PHE A 102 -13.96 7.66 -14.34
N LEU A 103 -13.15 6.65 -14.04
CA LEU A 103 -12.66 5.69 -15.01
C LEU A 103 -13.24 4.32 -14.65
N ASN A 104 -13.91 3.71 -15.62
CA ASN A 104 -14.44 2.36 -15.41
C ASN A 104 -13.28 1.38 -15.19
N PRO A 105 -13.44 0.42 -14.27
CA PRO A 105 -12.45 -0.63 -14.07
C PRO A 105 -12.33 -1.50 -15.33
N SER A 106 -11.18 -2.11 -15.52
CA SER A 106 -10.92 -3.04 -16.61
C SER A 106 -9.86 -4.07 -16.24
N GLY A 107 -9.60 -5.00 -17.14
CA GLY A 107 -8.52 -5.96 -17.01
C GLY A 107 -8.86 -7.20 -16.18
N PHE A 108 -7.83 -7.75 -15.53
CA PHE A 108 -7.94 -9.09 -14.94
C PHE A 108 -9.00 -9.22 -13.86
N GLN A 109 -9.16 -8.25 -12.95
CA GLN A 109 -10.12 -8.38 -11.87
C GLN A 109 -11.56 -8.24 -12.36
N VAL A 110 -11.82 -7.42 -13.39
CA VAL A 110 -13.14 -7.35 -14.04
C VAL A 110 -13.46 -8.66 -14.78
N ILE A 111 -12.47 -9.23 -15.48
CA ILE A 111 -12.62 -10.54 -16.14
C ILE A 111 -12.90 -11.63 -15.09
N GLU A 112 -12.23 -11.57 -13.93
CA GLU A 112 -12.45 -12.52 -12.83
C GLU A 112 -13.91 -12.51 -12.37
N GLU A 113 -14.52 -11.35 -12.16
CA GLU A 113 -15.93 -11.21 -11.78
C GLU A 113 -16.88 -11.83 -12.81
N LEU A 114 -16.55 -11.72 -14.10
CA LEU A 114 -17.38 -12.26 -15.18
C LEU A 114 -17.34 -13.79 -15.27
N ILE A 115 -16.21 -14.43 -14.89
CA ILE A 115 -16.01 -15.88 -15.09
C ILE A 115 -16.07 -16.70 -13.80
N TYR A 116 -16.05 -16.07 -12.62
CA TYR A 116 -16.16 -16.74 -11.32
C TYR A 116 -17.42 -16.32 -10.55
N PRO A 117 -18.04 -17.22 -9.75
CA PRO A 117 -17.69 -18.65 -9.68
C PRO A 117 -18.12 -19.43 -10.94
N THR A 118 -19.05 -18.86 -11.72
CA THR A 118 -19.59 -19.52 -12.93
C THR A 118 -19.92 -18.48 -13.99
N PHE A 119 -19.35 -18.65 -15.18
CA PHE A 119 -19.59 -17.77 -16.32
C PHE A 119 -21.05 -17.87 -16.82
N SER A 120 -21.69 -16.72 -17.03
CA SER A 120 -22.98 -16.61 -17.67
C SER A 120 -22.82 -16.24 -19.15
N THR A 121 -23.48 -16.98 -20.05
CA THR A 121 -23.47 -16.66 -21.49
C THR A 121 -24.04 -15.28 -21.81
N LYS A 122 -24.84 -14.69 -20.93
CA LYS A 122 -25.32 -13.30 -21.03
C LYS A 122 -24.18 -12.29 -20.96
N GLU A 123 -23.11 -12.62 -20.23
CA GLU A 123 -21.93 -11.77 -20.04
C GLU A 123 -20.87 -11.96 -21.14
N LYS A 124 -21.17 -12.78 -22.18
CA LYS A 124 -20.20 -13.06 -23.25
C LYS A 124 -19.67 -11.81 -23.93
N ALA A 125 -20.54 -10.86 -24.26
CA ALA A 125 -20.13 -9.62 -24.92
C ALA A 125 -19.26 -8.73 -24.00
N ALA A 126 -19.54 -8.71 -22.68
CA ALA A 126 -18.71 -8.03 -21.70
C ALA A 126 -17.33 -8.68 -21.59
N LEU A 127 -17.27 -10.00 -21.45
CA LEU A 127 -16.01 -10.74 -21.40
C LEU A 127 -15.14 -10.49 -22.63
N GLN A 128 -15.72 -10.51 -23.83
CA GLN A 128 -14.98 -10.24 -25.07
C GLN A 128 -14.43 -8.82 -25.14
N ARG A 129 -15.20 -7.82 -24.68
CA ARG A 129 -14.72 -6.43 -24.58
C ARG A 129 -13.55 -6.32 -23.61
N GLU A 130 -13.67 -6.89 -22.41
CA GLU A 130 -12.62 -6.80 -21.41
C GLU A 130 -11.33 -7.50 -21.83
N ILE A 131 -11.42 -8.65 -22.50
CA ILE A 131 -10.24 -9.31 -23.08
C ILE A 131 -9.59 -8.42 -24.16
N ALA A 132 -10.39 -7.75 -25.00
CA ALA A 132 -9.85 -6.84 -26.02
C ALA A 132 -9.18 -5.61 -25.41
N VAL A 133 -9.75 -5.04 -24.33
CA VAL A 133 -9.13 -3.94 -23.57
C VAL A 133 -7.82 -4.40 -22.96
N LEU A 134 -7.80 -5.54 -22.27
CA LEU A 134 -6.59 -6.12 -21.68
C LEU A 134 -5.49 -6.31 -22.72
N LYS A 135 -5.82 -6.84 -23.90
CA LYS A 135 -4.88 -7.00 -25.01
C LYS A 135 -4.28 -5.66 -25.46
N GLY A 136 -5.12 -4.62 -25.59
CA GLY A 136 -4.68 -3.26 -25.90
C GLY A 136 -3.70 -2.70 -24.86
N LEU A 137 -3.97 -2.89 -23.58
CA LEU A 137 -3.10 -2.47 -22.48
C LEU A 137 -1.75 -3.20 -22.49
N ILE A 138 -1.73 -4.51 -22.75
CA ILE A 138 -0.48 -5.29 -22.89
C ILE A 138 0.34 -4.82 -24.10
N MET A 139 -0.29 -4.43 -25.19
CA MET A 139 0.41 -3.82 -26.33
C MET A 139 1.04 -2.47 -25.96
N GLN A 140 0.36 -1.62 -25.19
CA GLN A 140 0.94 -0.37 -24.70
C GLN A 140 2.15 -0.62 -23.81
N VAL A 141 2.09 -1.63 -22.91
CA VAL A 141 3.24 -2.06 -22.11
C VAL A 141 4.41 -2.47 -23.00
N LYS A 142 4.16 -3.29 -24.02
CA LYS A 142 5.19 -3.72 -24.98
C LYS A 142 5.87 -2.55 -25.67
N GLU A 143 5.10 -1.62 -26.20
CA GLU A 143 5.59 -0.40 -26.88
C GLU A 143 6.48 0.42 -25.94
N HIS A 144 6.00 0.68 -24.72
CA HIS A 144 6.75 1.45 -23.74
C HIS A 144 8.06 0.76 -23.34
N VAL A 145 8.01 -0.53 -23.00
CA VAL A 145 9.22 -1.32 -22.64
C VAL A 145 10.21 -1.36 -23.81
N SER A 146 9.74 -1.44 -25.04
CA SER A 146 10.61 -1.41 -26.23
C SER A 146 11.36 -0.09 -26.35
N ALA A 147 10.75 1.03 -25.97
CA ALA A 147 11.29 2.37 -26.11
C ALA A 147 12.27 2.79 -25.01
N ILE A 148 12.17 2.22 -23.80
CA ILE A 148 12.99 2.61 -22.64
C ILE A 148 14.30 1.83 -22.55
N THR A 149 15.28 2.40 -21.86
CA THR A 149 16.48 1.69 -21.40
C THR A 149 16.27 1.20 -19.98
N ILE A 150 16.54 -0.06 -19.72
CA ILE A 150 16.43 -0.69 -18.41
C ILE A 150 17.84 -0.91 -17.85
N SER A 151 18.27 -0.03 -16.92
CA SER A 151 19.58 -0.11 -16.29
C SER A 151 19.52 -0.90 -14.97
N PRO A 152 20.67 -1.41 -14.47
CA PRO A 152 20.71 -2.24 -13.25
C PRO A 152 20.11 -1.58 -12.01
N ASP A 153 20.25 -0.27 -11.82
CA ASP A 153 19.69 0.48 -10.69
C ASP A 153 18.15 0.47 -10.71
N TYR A 154 17.53 0.67 -11.88
CA TYR A 154 16.09 0.55 -12.04
C TYR A 154 15.58 -0.89 -11.87
N VAL A 155 16.34 -1.89 -12.32
CA VAL A 155 15.97 -3.31 -12.10
C VAL A 155 15.98 -3.65 -10.62
N VAL A 156 17.01 -3.27 -9.89
CA VAL A 156 17.10 -3.54 -8.44
C VAL A 156 15.98 -2.84 -7.68
N ASP A 157 15.67 -1.58 -8.01
CA ASP A 157 14.57 -0.86 -7.38
C ASP A 157 13.22 -1.50 -7.71
N ALA A 158 12.99 -1.92 -8.97
CA ALA A 158 11.78 -2.60 -9.40
C ALA A 158 11.59 -3.97 -8.69
N VAL A 159 12.66 -4.76 -8.55
CA VAL A 159 12.64 -6.03 -7.82
C VAL A 159 12.34 -5.79 -6.33
N LYS A 160 12.91 -4.74 -5.73
CA LYS A 160 12.62 -4.35 -4.35
C LYS A 160 11.15 -3.97 -4.18
N MET A 161 10.61 -3.17 -5.09
CA MET A 161 9.19 -2.81 -5.08
C MET A 161 8.29 -4.03 -5.28
N GLN A 162 8.69 -5.02 -6.11
CA GLN A 162 7.97 -6.27 -6.26
C GLN A 162 7.94 -7.09 -4.97
N MET A 163 9.04 -7.15 -4.20
CA MET A 163 9.05 -7.80 -2.90
C MET A 163 8.04 -7.16 -1.94
N TYR A 164 7.97 -5.82 -1.93
CA TYR A 164 6.99 -5.10 -1.11
C TYR A 164 5.56 -5.33 -1.60
N ARG A 165 5.35 -5.37 -2.92
CA ARG A 165 4.04 -5.67 -3.51
C ARG A 165 3.56 -7.08 -3.14
N ILE A 166 4.43 -8.08 -3.16
CA ILE A 166 4.08 -9.44 -2.73
C ILE A 166 3.60 -9.44 -1.27
N ILE A 167 4.30 -8.73 -0.36
CA ILE A 167 3.90 -8.63 1.06
C ILE A 167 2.55 -7.97 1.23
N THR A 168 2.30 -6.88 0.50
CA THR A 168 1.20 -5.96 0.80
C THR A 168 -0.07 -6.24 0.00
N LEU A 169 0.06 -6.76 -1.22
CA LEU A 169 -1.03 -7.04 -2.15
C LEU A 169 -1.06 -8.51 -2.59
N GLY A 170 0.10 -9.06 -2.98
CA GLY A 170 0.20 -10.36 -3.61
C GLY A 170 -0.30 -11.53 -2.76
N ILE A 171 -0.03 -11.54 -1.45
CA ILE A 171 -0.45 -12.62 -0.55
C ILE A 171 -1.74 -12.31 0.23
N THR A 172 -2.33 -11.13 0.02
CA THR A 172 -3.52 -10.67 0.78
C THR A 172 -4.84 -10.96 0.07
N GLY A 173 -4.80 -11.43 -1.17
CA GLY A 173 -6.00 -11.63 -1.99
C GLY A 173 -6.44 -10.38 -2.77
N PHE A 174 -5.71 -9.27 -2.67
CA PHE A 174 -6.04 -8.03 -3.38
C PHE A 174 -6.12 -8.23 -4.89
N ASP A 175 -5.17 -8.96 -5.47
CA ASP A 175 -5.06 -9.15 -6.92
C ASP A 175 -6.03 -10.20 -7.50
N SER A 176 -6.58 -11.10 -6.66
CA SER A 176 -7.48 -12.19 -7.06
C SER A 176 -8.52 -12.46 -5.97
N PRO A 177 -9.43 -11.49 -5.74
CA PRO A 177 -10.34 -11.49 -4.58
C PRO A 177 -11.43 -12.56 -4.64
N ILE A 178 -11.73 -13.13 -5.80
CA ILE A 178 -12.80 -14.11 -6.02
C ILE A 178 -12.21 -15.51 -6.20
N SER A 179 -11.23 -15.69 -7.08
CA SER A 179 -10.60 -16.98 -7.35
C SER A 179 -9.68 -17.46 -6.22
N ASN A 180 -9.22 -16.54 -5.36
CA ASN A 180 -8.24 -16.80 -4.27
C ASN A 180 -6.92 -17.40 -4.78
N ASN A 181 -6.49 -17.06 -6.00
CA ASN A 181 -5.28 -17.60 -6.64
C ASN A 181 -3.99 -16.87 -6.26
N SER A 182 -4.03 -16.02 -5.24
CA SER A 182 -2.95 -15.11 -4.86
C SER A 182 -1.64 -15.81 -4.48
N ILE A 183 -1.68 -17.00 -3.86
CA ILE A 183 -0.46 -17.70 -3.45
C ILE A 183 0.28 -18.31 -4.64
N PRO A 184 -0.35 -19.03 -5.59
CA PRO A 184 0.26 -19.40 -6.86
C PRO A 184 0.78 -18.22 -7.67
N GLU A 185 0.08 -17.07 -7.65
CA GLU A 185 0.51 -15.84 -8.31
C GLU A 185 1.77 -15.25 -7.66
N ALA A 186 1.85 -15.20 -6.34
CA ALA A 186 3.06 -14.79 -5.62
C ALA A 186 4.24 -15.72 -5.92
N GLN A 187 3.99 -17.04 -6.04
CA GLN A 187 4.99 -18.01 -6.46
C GLN A 187 5.51 -17.70 -7.87
N ALA A 188 4.62 -17.43 -8.83
CA ALA A 188 4.99 -17.11 -10.21
C ALA A 188 5.86 -15.84 -10.27
N SER A 189 5.50 -14.80 -9.50
CA SER A 189 6.30 -13.57 -9.36
C SER A 189 7.70 -13.87 -8.84
N LEU A 190 7.81 -14.66 -7.76
CA LEU A 190 9.11 -15.02 -7.17
C LEU A 190 9.98 -15.86 -8.12
N LEU A 191 9.39 -16.81 -8.86
CA LEU A 191 10.12 -17.67 -9.78
C LEU A 191 10.71 -16.92 -11.00
N ALA A 192 10.19 -15.75 -11.32
CA ALA A 192 10.73 -14.93 -12.40
C ALA A 192 11.98 -14.13 -11.99
N LEU A 193 12.12 -13.75 -10.72
CA LEU A 193 13.18 -12.85 -10.26
C LEU A 193 14.61 -13.42 -10.36
N PRO A 194 14.87 -14.73 -10.16
CA PRO A 194 16.23 -15.28 -10.33
C PRO A 194 16.85 -14.97 -11.67
N SER A 195 16.14 -15.19 -12.78
CA SER A 195 16.63 -14.91 -14.12
C SER A 195 16.98 -13.43 -14.33
N VAL A 196 16.17 -12.54 -13.79
CA VAL A 196 16.37 -11.09 -13.86
C VAL A 196 17.64 -10.68 -13.09
N ILE A 197 17.84 -11.22 -11.88
CA ILE A 197 18.98 -10.90 -11.01
C ILE A 197 20.28 -11.50 -11.57
N GLU A 198 20.26 -12.72 -12.11
CA GLU A 198 21.42 -13.38 -12.71
C GLU A 198 22.01 -12.56 -13.87
N LYS A 199 21.17 -11.83 -14.60
CA LYS A 199 21.60 -11.00 -15.75
C LYS A 199 22.15 -9.62 -15.38
N LEU A 200 22.04 -9.22 -14.11
CA LEU A 200 22.60 -7.94 -13.65
C LEU A 200 24.12 -7.98 -13.53
N HIS A 201 24.71 -9.16 -13.34
CA HIS A 201 26.15 -9.33 -13.23
C HIS A 201 26.61 -10.68 -13.77
N GLN A 202 27.65 -10.67 -14.63
CA GLN A 202 28.12 -11.88 -15.33
C GLN A 202 28.86 -12.85 -14.39
N GLU A 203 29.56 -12.32 -13.36
CA GLU A 203 30.29 -13.13 -12.39
C GLU A 203 29.50 -13.25 -11.09
N PRO A 204 28.89 -14.43 -10.80
CA PRO A 204 28.11 -14.63 -9.61
C PRO A 204 28.96 -14.58 -8.34
N SER A 205 28.56 -13.79 -7.37
CA SER A 205 29.16 -13.73 -6.03
C SER A 205 28.41 -14.63 -5.05
N GLN A 206 29.02 -14.87 -3.86
CA GLN A 206 28.33 -15.58 -2.79
C GLN A 206 27.03 -14.88 -2.35
N ILE A 207 27.03 -13.53 -2.38
CA ILE A 207 25.84 -12.71 -2.04
C ILE A 207 24.72 -12.95 -3.07
N GLN A 208 25.06 -12.96 -4.35
CA GLN A 208 24.09 -13.24 -5.43
C GLN A 208 23.53 -14.66 -5.30
N ASN A 209 24.39 -15.67 -5.12
CA ASN A 209 23.94 -17.05 -4.94
C ASN A 209 23.03 -17.21 -3.72
N SER A 210 23.34 -16.54 -2.61
CA SER A 210 22.51 -16.53 -1.40
C SER A 210 21.14 -15.91 -1.66
N LEU A 211 21.09 -14.78 -2.40
CA LEU A 211 19.84 -14.11 -2.77
C LEU A 211 18.97 -15.03 -3.64
N LEU A 212 19.54 -15.63 -4.67
CA LEU A 212 18.83 -16.56 -5.58
C LEU A 212 18.28 -17.79 -4.85
N ASP A 213 19.07 -18.39 -3.96
CA ASP A 213 18.64 -19.52 -3.13
C ASP A 213 17.46 -19.15 -2.22
N ARG A 214 17.52 -17.97 -1.56
CA ARG A 214 16.41 -17.47 -0.74
C ARG A 214 15.13 -17.25 -1.53
N ILE A 215 15.22 -16.69 -2.73
CA ILE A 215 14.06 -16.48 -3.60
C ILE A 215 13.44 -17.82 -4.01
N ARG A 216 14.26 -18.81 -4.40
CA ARG A 216 13.79 -20.16 -4.75
C ARG A 216 13.14 -20.86 -3.55
N LYS A 217 13.68 -20.71 -2.34
CA LYS A 217 13.08 -21.24 -1.11
C LYS A 217 11.75 -20.56 -0.77
N ALA A 218 11.64 -19.24 -0.95
CA ALA A 218 10.38 -18.52 -0.78
C ALA A 218 9.31 -19.01 -1.76
N ALA A 219 9.67 -19.15 -3.05
CA ALA A 219 8.77 -19.70 -4.05
C ALA A 219 8.33 -21.15 -3.73
N ALA A 220 9.25 -22.00 -3.23
CA ALA A 220 8.92 -23.35 -2.81
C ALA A 220 7.96 -23.37 -1.60
N PHE A 221 8.10 -22.44 -0.65
CA PHE A 221 7.21 -22.33 0.50
C PHE A 221 5.76 -22.04 0.10
N CYS A 222 5.51 -21.34 -1.02
CA CYS A 222 4.14 -21.11 -1.53
C CYS A 222 3.37 -22.42 -1.78
N ASN A 223 4.05 -23.54 -2.01
CA ASN A 223 3.43 -24.87 -2.15
C ASN A 223 3.07 -25.54 -0.81
N SER A 224 3.42 -24.95 0.33
CA SER A 224 3.16 -25.54 1.66
C SER A 224 1.71 -25.45 2.10
N ALA A 225 0.95 -24.49 1.56
CA ALA A 225 -0.43 -24.30 1.90
C ALA A 225 -1.37 -25.15 1.03
N LYS A 226 -2.44 -25.65 1.63
CA LYS A 226 -3.50 -26.38 0.90
C LYS A 226 -4.39 -25.44 0.09
N ASP A 227 -4.61 -24.25 0.61
CA ASP A 227 -5.46 -23.21 0.03
C ASP A 227 -5.03 -21.81 0.52
N PHE A 228 -5.67 -20.79 -0.02
CA PHE A 228 -5.41 -19.39 0.30
C PHE A 228 -5.54 -19.08 1.81
N ASN A 229 -6.54 -19.64 2.49
CA ASN A 229 -6.80 -19.33 3.90
C ASN A 229 -5.83 -20.00 4.86
N SER A 230 -5.27 -21.16 4.48
CA SER A 230 -4.32 -21.92 5.29
C SER A 230 -2.87 -21.45 5.16
N PHE A 231 -2.57 -20.49 4.30
CA PHE A 231 -1.23 -19.96 4.10
C PHE A 231 -0.77 -19.12 5.29
N ASP A 232 0.39 -19.44 5.86
CA ASP A 232 0.97 -18.70 6.97
C ASP A 232 1.77 -17.48 6.49
N ARG A 233 1.09 -16.34 6.42
CA ARG A 233 1.63 -15.07 5.94
C ARG A 233 2.66 -14.47 6.88
N ALA A 234 2.44 -14.58 8.20
CA ALA A 234 3.38 -14.07 9.19
C ALA A 234 4.73 -14.77 9.09
N LEU A 235 4.72 -16.10 9.07
CA LEU A 235 5.91 -16.90 8.90
C LEU A 235 6.58 -16.65 7.55
N PHE A 236 5.80 -16.56 6.48
CA PHE A 236 6.32 -16.32 5.13
C PHE A 236 7.06 -14.98 5.04
N ILE A 237 6.48 -13.90 5.57
CA ILE A 237 7.11 -12.58 5.59
C ILE A 237 8.38 -12.63 6.43
N LYS A 238 8.31 -13.14 7.69
CA LYS A 238 9.42 -13.12 8.63
C LYS A 238 10.62 -13.95 8.14
N ASN A 239 10.37 -15.18 7.71
CA ASN A 239 11.44 -16.16 7.47
C ASN A 239 11.91 -16.18 6.01
N TYR A 240 11.12 -15.64 5.06
CA TYR A 240 11.47 -15.70 3.63
C TYR A 240 11.57 -14.30 3.00
N LEU A 241 10.53 -13.46 3.05
CA LEU A 241 10.52 -12.22 2.29
C LEU A 241 11.41 -11.13 2.89
N ASN A 242 11.42 -10.96 4.22
CA ASN A 242 12.33 -10.02 4.88
C ASN A 242 13.81 -10.37 4.67
N PRO A 243 14.26 -11.64 4.80
CA PRO A 243 15.62 -12.02 4.45
C PRO A 243 15.99 -11.75 2.99
N ILE A 244 15.07 -11.92 2.03
CA ILE A 244 15.30 -11.56 0.62
C ILE A 244 15.51 -10.05 0.48
N SER A 245 14.63 -9.23 1.08
CA SER A 245 14.74 -7.76 1.02
C SER A 245 16.08 -7.27 1.59
N LYS A 246 16.55 -7.87 2.69
CA LYS A 246 17.86 -7.57 3.27
C LYS A 246 19.00 -7.97 2.33
N ASN A 247 18.97 -9.19 1.79
CA ASN A 247 20.00 -9.65 0.85
C ASN A 247 20.01 -8.82 -0.45
N LEU A 248 18.86 -8.35 -0.92
CA LEU A 248 18.79 -7.47 -2.08
C LEU A 248 19.50 -6.13 -1.82
N GLN A 249 19.35 -5.58 -0.62
CA GLN A 249 20.09 -4.38 -0.22
C GLN A 249 21.62 -4.65 -0.13
N GLU A 250 22.02 -5.80 0.41
CA GLU A 250 23.44 -6.24 0.46
C GLU A 250 23.99 -6.45 -0.95
N PHE A 251 23.22 -7.05 -1.87
CA PHE A 251 23.54 -7.21 -3.28
C PHE A 251 23.79 -5.86 -3.96
N GLN A 252 22.87 -4.91 -3.78
CA GLN A 252 22.99 -3.56 -4.32
C GLN A 252 24.28 -2.87 -3.86
N GLN A 253 24.60 -2.98 -2.56
CA GLN A 253 25.83 -2.41 -1.98
C GLN A 253 27.10 -3.10 -2.49
N HIS A 254 27.10 -4.43 -2.57
CA HIS A 254 28.25 -5.22 -3.03
C HIS A 254 28.66 -4.86 -4.45
N TYR A 255 27.69 -4.78 -5.37
CA TYR A 255 27.94 -4.42 -6.76
C TYR A 255 27.95 -2.90 -7.02
N LYS A 256 27.85 -2.08 -5.96
CA LYS A 256 27.85 -0.61 -6.04
C LYS A 256 26.80 -0.06 -7.02
N ILE A 257 25.64 -0.73 -7.10
CA ILE A 257 24.53 -0.28 -7.91
C ILE A 257 23.94 0.97 -7.25
N ALA A 258 23.83 2.06 -7.99
CA ALA A 258 23.35 3.34 -7.47
C ALA A 258 21.87 3.26 -7.06
N ASN A 259 21.44 4.15 -6.17
CA ASN A 259 20.03 4.40 -5.94
C ASN A 259 19.45 5.21 -7.10
N VAL A 260 18.21 4.93 -7.49
CA VAL A 260 17.52 5.75 -8.49
C VAL A 260 17.20 7.15 -7.93
N ALA A 261 17.31 8.18 -8.78
CA ALA A 261 17.02 9.55 -8.40
C ALA A 261 15.50 9.79 -8.34
N LYS A 262 14.81 9.16 -7.39
CA LYS A 262 13.36 9.23 -7.24
C LYS A 262 12.97 9.41 -5.77
N THR A 263 12.12 10.39 -5.47
CA THR A 263 11.53 10.53 -4.13
C THR A 263 10.39 9.54 -3.99
N ASN A 264 10.54 8.60 -3.06
CA ASN A 264 9.54 7.59 -2.75
C ASN A 264 9.07 7.75 -1.30
N ALA A 265 7.87 7.24 -1.01
CA ALA A 265 7.40 7.14 0.37
C ALA A 265 8.22 6.13 1.18
N ILE A 266 8.76 5.10 0.53
CA ILE A 266 9.73 4.18 1.13
C ILE A 266 11.15 4.69 0.82
N LEU A 267 11.98 4.77 1.85
CA LEU A 267 13.40 5.11 1.72
C LEU A 267 14.13 4.04 0.91
N GLN A 268 14.94 4.44 -0.05
CA GLN A 268 15.71 3.50 -0.88
C GLN A 268 16.73 2.69 -0.08
N THR A 269 17.15 3.20 1.06
CA THR A 269 18.02 2.51 2.00
C THR A 269 17.31 1.50 2.88
N ALA A 270 15.98 1.40 2.81
CA ALA A 270 15.22 0.42 3.59
C ALA A 270 15.55 -1.00 3.13
N SER A 271 15.93 -1.86 4.06
CA SER A 271 16.23 -3.28 3.84
C SER A 271 15.06 -4.21 4.22
N SER A 272 13.93 -3.63 4.63
CA SER A 272 12.70 -4.32 5.02
C SER A 272 11.54 -3.35 4.84
N LEU A 273 10.31 -3.85 4.85
CA LEU A 273 9.09 -3.03 4.89
C LEU A 273 8.71 -2.63 6.32
N PHE A 274 9.40 -3.16 7.35
CA PHE A 274 9.07 -2.99 8.77
C PHE A 274 10.17 -2.22 9.50
N GLY A 275 9.77 -1.45 10.52
CA GLY A 275 10.66 -0.67 11.39
C GLY A 275 10.68 0.83 11.12
N SER A 276 11.36 1.56 12.00
CA SER A 276 11.32 3.04 12.06
C SER A 276 12.07 3.77 10.92
N LYS A 277 12.91 3.06 10.14
CA LYS A 277 13.73 3.65 9.06
C LYS A 277 13.26 3.24 7.67
N VAL A 278 11.97 2.99 7.52
CA VAL A 278 11.38 2.53 6.26
C VAL A 278 10.77 3.68 5.49
N PHE A 279 9.99 4.53 6.17
CA PHE A 279 9.21 5.56 5.51
C PHE A 279 9.91 6.92 5.56
N ASN A 280 9.81 7.64 4.45
CA ASN A 280 10.24 9.02 4.32
C ASN A 280 9.14 9.93 4.91
N VAL A 281 9.41 10.58 6.02
CA VAL A 281 8.47 11.51 6.67
C VAL A 281 8.16 12.74 5.81
N ASP A 282 9.00 13.00 4.81
CA ASP A 282 8.84 14.10 3.85
C ASP A 282 8.16 13.67 2.54
N ALA A 283 7.58 12.46 2.48
CA ALA A 283 6.95 11.97 1.26
C ALA A 283 5.74 12.82 0.78
N PHE A 284 5.06 13.49 1.73
CA PHE A 284 3.83 14.24 1.50
C PHE A 284 3.94 15.71 1.89
N ILE A 285 5.12 16.30 1.78
CA ILE A 285 5.31 17.75 1.99
C ILE A 285 4.94 18.54 0.73
N PRO A 286 4.43 19.78 0.86
CA PRO A 286 4.09 20.62 -0.28
C PRO A 286 5.29 20.94 -1.18
N SER A 287 6.45 21.21 -0.58
CA SER A 287 7.71 21.46 -1.28
C SER A 287 8.90 21.22 -0.35
N GLN A 288 10.12 21.21 -0.90
CA GLN A 288 11.36 20.91 -0.14
C GLN A 288 11.62 21.85 1.05
N GLU A 289 11.13 23.08 1.02
CA GLU A 289 11.28 24.03 2.15
C GLU A 289 10.47 23.60 3.39
N TYR A 290 9.43 22.78 3.18
CA TYR A 290 8.62 22.19 4.25
C TYR A 290 9.26 20.94 4.87
N ALA A 291 10.44 20.50 4.41
CA ALA A 291 11.10 19.31 4.92
C ALA A 291 11.22 19.31 6.45
N TYR A 292 11.06 18.13 7.01
CA TYR A 292 11.11 17.90 8.46
C TYR A 292 12.51 18.24 9.03
N THR A 293 12.47 18.90 10.20
CA THR A 293 13.65 18.96 11.08
C THR A 293 13.20 18.80 12.54
N SER A 294 14.07 18.25 13.37
CA SER A 294 13.81 18.13 14.81
C SER A 294 13.56 19.49 15.50
N ALA A 295 14.18 20.55 15.00
CA ALA A 295 13.97 21.90 15.50
C ALA A 295 12.56 22.44 15.17
N LYS A 296 12.06 22.18 13.95
CA LYS A 296 10.68 22.51 13.57
C LYS A 296 9.67 21.68 14.38
N ALA A 297 9.91 20.39 14.56
CA ALA A 297 9.06 19.54 15.39
C ALA A 297 9.03 19.97 16.87
N GLN A 298 10.16 20.43 17.41
CA GLN A 298 10.22 20.97 18.78
C GLN A 298 9.37 22.25 18.92
N LEU A 299 9.49 23.18 17.96
CA LEU A 299 8.64 24.38 17.92
C LEU A 299 7.17 23.97 17.80
N GLY A 300 6.86 23.05 16.87
CA GLY A 300 5.50 22.54 16.65
C GLY A 300 4.90 21.88 17.88
N LYS A 301 5.71 21.18 18.69
CA LYS A 301 5.26 20.59 19.95
C LYS A 301 4.79 21.67 20.93
N GLU A 302 5.55 22.74 21.14
CA GLU A 302 5.14 23.83 22.02
C GLU A 302 3.86 24.50 21.50
N LEU A 303 3.77 24.75 20.18
CA LEU A 303 2.58 25.31 19.55
C LEU A 303 1.33 24.42 19.71
N PHE A 304 1.51 23.10 19.70
CA PHE A 304 0.43 22.13 19.83
C PHE A 304 -0.30 22.19 21.17
N TYR A 305 0.40 22.62 22.21
CA TYR A 305 -0.18 22.82 23.57
C TYR A 305 -0.60 24.27 23.85
N ASP A 306 -0.34 25.20 22.93
CA ASP A 306 -0.63 26.62 23.14
C ASP A 306 -2.11 26.92 22.92
N THR A 307 -2.78 27.39 23.96
CA THR A 307 -4.21 27.73 23.91
C THR A 307 -4.49 29.07 23.19
N SER A 308 -3.45 29.90 22.95
CA SER A 308 -3.61 31.17 22.25
C SER A 308 -4.06 31.02 20.80
N PHE A 309 -4.06 29.80 20.26
CA PHE A 309 -4.60 29.49 18.94
C PHE A 309 -6.13 29.57 18.86
N SER A 310 -6.83 29.35 19.97
CA SER A 310 -8.28 29.51 19.99
C SER A 310 -8.69 30.93 20.32
N LYS A 311 -9.83 31.35 19.75
CA LYS A 311 -10.37 32.72 19.92
C LYS A 311 -10.49 33.13 21.38
N GLU A 312 -10.88 32.20 22.24
CA GLU A 312 -11.13 32.45 23.68
C GLU A 312 -9.93 32.08 24.56
N GLY A 313 -8.83 31.59 23.97
CA GLY A 313 -7.66 31.13 24.74
C GLY A 313 -7.92 29.89 25.61
N THR A 314 -8.97 29.12 25.32
CA THR A 314 -9.41 27.98 26.15
C THR A 314 -9.05 26.62 25.58
N ARG A 315 -8.69 26.52 24.29
CA ARG A 315 -8.39 25.27 23.60
C ARG A 315 -7.03 25.31 22.92
N SER A 316 -6.35 24.20 22.93
CA SER A 316 -5.18 23.89 22.11
C SER A 316 -5.44 22.66 21.26
N CYS A 317 -4.53 22.28 20.35
CA CYS A 317 -4.64 21.01 19.61
C CYS A 317 -4.70 19.82 20.57
N ALA A 318 -3.92 19.88 21.69
CA ALA A 318 -3.90 18.84 22.72
C ALA A 318 -5.24 18.68 23.48
N SER A 319 -6.15 19.65 23.40
CA SER A 319 -7.49 19.56 24.03
C SER A 319 -8.35 18.47 23.37
N CYS A 320 -8.16 18.23 22.07
CA CYS A 320 -8.87 17.18 21.30
C CYS A 320 -7.94 16.00 20.95
N HIS A 321 -6.65 16.25 20.81
CA HIS A 321 -5.66 15.22 20.46
C HIS A 321 -4.76 14.93 21.68
N ASN A 322 -5.29 14.18 22.67
CA ASN A 322 -4.58 13.86 23.91
C ASN A 322 -3.51 12.78 23.67
N PRO A 323 -2.22 13.04 23.94
CA PRO A 323 -1.15 12.04 23.77
C PRO A 323 -1.35 10.75 24.57
N GLU A 324 -1.98 10.80 25.73
CA GLU A 324 -2.25 9.61 26.56
C GLU A 324 -3.33 8.69 25.96
N LEU A 325 -4.14 9.21 25.03
CA LEU A 325 -5.16 8.49 24.27
C LEU A 325 -4.76 8.30 22.81
N ALA A 326 -3.48 8.12 22.56
CA ALA A 326 -2.92 8.01 21.20
C ALA A 326 -3.36 9.16 20.27
N PHE A 327 -3.42 10.38 20.81
CA PHE A 327 -3.83 11.60 20.10
C PHE A 327 -5.28 11.58 19.59
N THR A 328 -6.20 10.93 20.34
CA THR A 328 -7.66 11.11 20.24
C THR A 328 -8.19 11.75 21.51
N ASP A 329 -9.50 11.95 21.62
CA ASP A 329 -10.17 12.47 22.83
C ASP A 329 -10.93 11.40 23.62
N GLY A 330 -11.05 10.19 23.08
CA GLY A 330 -11.83 9.10 23.70
C GLY A 330 -13.35 9.32 23.70
N LEU A 331 -13.84 10.32 22.96
CA LEU A 331 -15.27 10.66 22.90
C LEU A 331 -15.88 10.17 21.58
N LYS A 332 -17.17 9.92 21.58
CA LYS A 332 -17.92 9.63 20.36
C LYS A 332 -17.75 10.76 19.32
N THR A 333 -18.03 11.98 19.74
CA THR A 333 -17.67 13.22 19.04
C THR A 333 -17.39 14.29 20.10
N ASN A 334 -16.48 15.22 19.81
CA ASN A 334 -16.15 16.29 20.74
C ASN A 334 -17.23 17.39 20.73
N LEU A 335 -17.14 18.32 21.67
CA LEU A 335 -18.00 19.51 21.70
C LEU A 335 -17.36 20.63 20.86
N SER A 336 -18.18 21.37 20.12
CA SER A 336 -17.80 22.63 19.50
C SER A 336 -17.58 23.74 20.54
N LEU A 337 -17.10 24.92 20.14
CA LEU A 337 -16.93 26.07 21.03
C LEU A 337 -18.26 26.56 21.62
N ASN A 338 -19.37 26.35 20.92
CA ASN A 338 -20.71 26.72 21.41
C ASN A 338 -21.40 25.62 22.21
N GLY A 339 -20.71 24.52 22.52
CA GLY A 339 -21.22 23.39 23.29
C GLY A 339 -22.09 22.38 22.54
N SER A 340 -22.29 22.56 21.22
CA SER A 340 -22.94 21.53 20.39
C SER A 340 -21.98 20.38 20.06
N GLN A 341 -22.50 19.22 19.70
CA GLN A 341 -21.70 18.08 19.23
C GLN A 341 -21.06 18.41 17.89
N LEU A 342 -19.75 18.11 17.74
CA LEU A 342 -19.10 18.07 16.45
C LEU A 342 -19.64 16.89 15.62
N LEU A 343 -19.55 16.98 14.31
CA LEU A 343 -20.11 15.99 13.39
C LEU A 343 -19.37 14.65 13.47
N ARG A 344 -18.05 14.68 13.68
CA ARG A 344 -17.18 13.51 13.53
C ARG A 344 -16.33 13.26 14.76
N ASN A 345 -15.98 11.98 14.95
CA ASN A 345 -15.00 11.53 15.92
C ASN A 345 -13.62 12.13 15.65
N THR A 346 -12.86 12.42 16.72
CA THR A 346 -11.50 12.95 16.64
C THR A 346 -10.52 11.84 16.22
N PRO A 347 -9.95 11.89 14.99
CA PRO A 347 -9.02 10.86 14.55
C PRO A 347 -7.66 11.00 15.23
N THR A 348 -6.96 9.88 15.38
CA THR A 348 -5.56 9.90 15.87
C THR A 348 -4.65 10.69 14.92
N LEU A 349 -3.64 11.37 15.49
CA LEU A 349 -2.56 12.01 14.74
C LEU A 349 -1.35 11.08 14.53
N THR A 350 -1.31 9.92 15.21
CA THR A 350 -0.23 8.96 14.98
C THR A 350 -0.25 8.47 13.54
N TYR A 351 0.92 8.45 12.91
CA TYR A 351 1.10 8.08 11.50
C TYR A 351 0.39 8.99 10.46
N ALA A 352 -0.25 10.09 10.88
CA ALA A 352 -0.94 11.00 9.96
C ALA A 352 0.02 11.66 8.94
N GLY A 353 1.31 11.79 9.27
CA GLY A 353 2.33 12.29 8.35
C GLY A 353 2.68 11.34 7.19
N LEU A 354 2.20 10.09 7.22
CA LEU A 354 2.50 9.06 6.21
C LEU A 354 1.30 8.75 5.29
N GLN A 355 0.49 9.77 4.99
CA GLN A 355 -0.64 9.69 4.06
C GLN A 355 -0.85 11.05 3.38
N ASN A 356 -1.31 11.04 2.14
CA ASN A 356 -1.52 12.25 1.34
C ASN A 356 -2.96 12.81 1.43
N ALA A 357 -3.71 12.39 2.45
CA ALA A 357 -5.08 12.85 2.63
C ALA A 357 -5.40 12.99 4.12
N GLN A 358 -5.88 14.16 4.50
CA GLN A 358 -6.18 14.52 5.88
C GLN A 358 -7.69 14.71 6.08
N PHE A 359 -8.15 14.61 7.34
CA PHE A 359 -9.55 14.48 7.73
C PHE A 359 -10.22 13.16 7.28
N TRP A 360 -11.39 12.87 7.82
CA TRP A 360 -12.19 11.72 7.43
C TRP A 360 -12.66 11.78 5.97
N ASP A 361 -12.93 12.98 5.46
CA ASP A 361 -13.43 13.22 4.10
C ASP A 361 -12.32 13.59 3.10
N MET A 362 -11.06 13.51 3.50
CA MET A 362 -9.89 13.73 2.64
C MET A 362 -9.85 15.11 1.96
N ARG A 363 -10.47 16.14 2.58
CA ARG A 363 -10.58 17.48 1.97
C ARG A 363 -9.25 18.26 1.90
N GLN A 364 -8.22 17.81 2.64
CA GLN A 364 -6.88 18.40 2.58
C GLN A 364 -5.83 17.35 2.20
N THR A 365 -4.85 17.74 1.39
CA THR A 365 -3.82 16.85 0.86
C THR A 365 -2.58 16.79 1.76
N ASP A 366 -2.39 17.77 2.63
CA ASP A 366 -1.21 17.90 3.49
C ASP A 366 -1.58 18.38 4.90
N LEU A 367 -0.65 18.17 5.84
CA LEU A 367 -0.83 18.53 7.26
C LEU A 367 -0.80 20.05 7.47
N GLU A 368 -0.10 20.79 6.63
CA GLU A 368 -0.01 22.23 6.70
C GLU A 368 -1.37 22.88 6.51
N LYS A 369 -2.06 22.55 5.42
CA LYS A 369 -3.41 23.04 5.15
C LYS A 369 -4.43 22.52 6.16
N GLN A 370 -4.27 21.26 6.59
CA GLN A 370 -5.13 20.67 7.61
C GLN A 370 -5.08 21.48 8.92
N SER A 371 -3.89 21.87 9.38
CA SER A 371 -3.74 22.64 10.60
C SER A 371 -4.40 24.03 10.51
N LEU A 372 -4.30 24.68 9.33
CA LEU A 372 -4.94 25.96 9.08
C LEU A 372 -6.47 25.86 9.12
N ASP A 373 -7.04 24.82 8.48
CA ASP A 373 -8.48 24.57 8.51
C ASP A 373 -9.01 24.47 9.95
N VAL A 374 -8.32 23.70 10.81
CA VAL A 374 -8.72 23.54 12.22
C VAL A 374 -8.61 24.85 13.00
N ILE A 375 -7.52 25.61 12.81
CA ILE A 375 -7.32 26.91 13.48
C ILE A 375 -8.45 27.88 13.13
N GLN A 376 -8.87 27.92 11.86
CA GLN A 376 -9.89 28.87 11.38
C GLN A 376 -11.32 28.37 11.57
N ASN A 377 -11.53 27.08 11.83
CA ASN A 377 -12.87 26.51 11.98
C ASN A 377 -13.61 27.12 13.19
N LYS A 378 -14.79 27.68 12.91
CA LYS A 378 -15.63 28.37 13.91
C LYS A 378 -16.15 27.46 15.02
N ASP A 379 -16.30 26.20 14.72
CA ASP A 379 -16.80 25.19 15.66
C ASP A 379 -15.67 24.57 16.49
N GLU A 380 -14.40 24.67 16.08
CA GLU A 380 -13.24 24.06 16.71
C GLU A 380 -12.37 25.09 17.45
N MET A 381 -11.51 25.84 16.75
CA MET A 381 -10.57 26.79 17.36
C MET A 381 -11.03 28.24 17.19
N HIS A 382 -11.67 28.59 16.07
CA HIS A 382 -12.12 29.94 15.69
C HIS A 382 -11.01 31.00 15.81
N GLY A 383 -9.76 30.58 15.59
CA GLY A 383 -8.59 31.46 15.72
C GLY A 383 -8.35 32.31 14.48
N ASN A 384 -7.47 33.30 14.64
CA ASN A 384 -6.96 34.14 13.55
C ASN A 384 -5.46 33.90 13.39
N ILE A 385 -5.05 33.36 12.27
CA ILE A 385 -3.66 32.98 12.03
C ILE A 385 -2.67 34.16 12.14
N ARG A 386 -3.07 35.37 11.73
CA ARG A 386 -2.24 36.58 11.82
C ARG A 386 -2.02 37.00 13.26
N ASP A 387 -3.08 36.99 14.08
CA ASP A 387 -3.02 37.34 15.50
C ASP A 387 -2.15 36.32 16.24
N ASN A 388 -2.33 35.03 15.94
CA ASN A 388 -1.50 33.95 16.48
C ASN A 388 -0.01 34.16 16.16
N ILE A 389 0.35 34.46 14.90
CA ILE A 389 1.73 34.75 14.48
C ILE A 389 2.29 35.94 15.24
N ASN A 390 1.54 37.03 15.40
CA ASN A 390 1.99 38.20 16.13
C ASN A 390 2.23 37.89 17.62
N ASN A 391 1.34 37.18 18.27
CA ASN A 391 1.46 36.76 19.67
C ASN A 391 2.67 35.85 19.89
N ILE A 392 2.85 34.83 19.05
CA ILE A 392 3.96 33.90 19.12
C ILE A 392 5.29 34.61 18.83
N SER A 393 5.35 35.47 17.80
CA SER A 393 6.59 36.19 17.43
C SER A 393 7.03 37.20 18.48
N SER A 394 6.11 37.76 19.26
CA SER A 394 6.41 38.71 20.34
C SER A 394 6.77 38.03 21.67
N ASN A 395 6.48 36.74 21.82
CA ASN A 395 6.73 35.97 23.04
C ASN A 395 8.19 35.51 23.12
N PRO A 396 8.98 35.98 24.13
CA PRO A 396 10.41 35.64 24.24
C PRO A 396 10.70 34.12 24.36
N SER A 397 9.76 33.34 24.87
CA SER A 397 9.93 31.87 24.99
C SER A 397 9.97 31.19 23.61
N TYR A 398 9.26 31.71 22.62
CA TYR A 398 9.23 31.17 21.27
C TYR A 398 10.40 31.68 20.39
N GLN A 399 10.99 32.84 20.66
CA GLN A 399 12.01 33.42 19.78
C GLN A 399 13.20 32.50 19.54
N LYS A 400 13.71 31.82 20.59
CA LYS A 400 14.81 30.86 20.47
C LYS A 400 14.43 29.64 19.64
N LEU A 401 13.20 29.16 19.78
CA LEU A 401 12.69 28.01 19.04
C LEU A 401 12.50 28.35 17.56
N ILE A 402 11.91 29.55 17.29
CA ILE A 402 11.75 30.05 15.92
C ILE A 402 13.10 30.19 15.23
N GLN A 403 14.10 30.79 15.90
CA GLN A 403 15.43 30.96 15.32
C GLN A 403 16.13 29.62 15.00
N LYS A 404 15.94 28.60 15.85
CA LYS A 404 16.45 27.25 15.58
C LYS A 404 15.71 26.58 14.44
N ALA A 405 14.39 26.68 14.40
CA ALA A 405 13.55 26.05 13.39
C ALA A 405 13.71 26.70 11.99
N PHE A 406 13.83 28.03 11.97
CA PHE A 406 13.89 28.84 10.76
C PHE A 406 15.02 29.89 10.83
N PRO A 407 16.30 29.49 10.73
CA PRO A 407 17.46 30.37 11.00
C PRO A 407 17.54 31.61 10.11
N LYS A 408 16.91 31.58 8.94
CA LYS A 408 16.91 32.70 7.97
C LYS A 408 15.77 33.68 8.19
N SER A 409 14.79 33.37 9.05
CA SER A 409 13.60 34.18 9.26
C SER A 409 13.79 35.17 10.41
N LYS A 410 13.49 36.42 10.14
CA LYS A 410 13.47 37.48 11.17
C LYS A 410 12.15 37.51 11.94
N LYS A 411 11.07 37.08 11.33
CA LYS A 411 9.72 36.99 11.87
C LYS A 411 9.08 35.67 11.39
N LEU A 412 8.27 35.04 12.22
CA LEU A 412 7.51 33.85 11.84
C LEU A 412 6.49 34.20 10.76
N GLU A 413 6.45 33.38 9.71
CA GLU A 413 5.48 33.48 8.61
C GLU A 413 4.40 32.41 8.77
N GLU A 414 3.27 32.57 8.07
CA GLU A 414 2.13 31.65 8.17
C GLU A 414 2.53 30.21 7.82
N TRP A 415 3.20 30.01 6.69
CA TRP A 415 3.64 28.69 6.26
C TRP A 415 4.62 28.02 7.25
N GLN A 416 5.44 28.84 7.96
CA GLN A 416 6.40 28.33 8.96
C GLN A 416 5.70 27.84 10.22
N LEU A 417 4.63 28.52 10.63
CA LEU A 417 3.80 28.10 11.74
C LEU A 417 3.10 26.77 11.41
N GLN A 418 2.48 26.69 10.24
CA GLN A 418 1.84 25.47 9.75
C GLN A 418 2.84 24.32 9.64
N ASN A 419 4.03 24.58 9.08
CA ASN A 419 5.08 23.58 8.91
C ASN A 419 5.68 23.12 10.24
N ALA A 420 5.77 23.98 11.25
CA ALA A 420 6.20 23.57 12.58
C ALA A 420 5.18 22.60 13.21
N LEU A 421 3.89 22.91 13.18
CA LEU A 421 2.82 22.01 13.65
C LEU A 421 2.83 20.69 12.88
N ALA A 422 2.90 20.76 11.54
CA ALA A 422 2.97 19.58 10.68
C ALA A 422 4.23 18.74 10.96
N SER A 423 5.39 19.37 11.23
CA SER A 423 6.62 18.67 11.60
C SER A 423 6.46 17.91 12.92
N TYR A 424 5.76 18.47 13.91
CA TYR A 424 5.46 17.75 15.13
C TYR A 424 4.60 16.51 14.83
N VAL A 425 3.53 16.66 14.07
CA VAL A 425 2.67 15.53 13.69
C VAL A 425 3.46 14.49 12.90
N ARG A 426 4.35 14.88 11.96
CA ARG A 426 5.24 13.96 11.23
C ARG A 426 6.19 13.19 12.16
N SER A 427 6.48 13.68 13.36
CA SER A 427 7.30 12.95 14.34
C SER A 427 6.54 11.87 15.12
N LEU A 428 5.21 11.79 14.97
CA LEU A 428 4.34 10.87 15.72
C LEU A 428 4.22 9.49 15.02
N ASN A 429 5.35 8.90 14.66
CA ASN A 429 5.42 7.58 14.01
C ASN A 429 6.57 6.76 14.62
N LYS A 430 6.28 5.92 15.58
CA LYS A 430 7.32 5.18 16.32
C LYS A 430 7.76 3.89 15.65
N PHE A 431 6.86 3.14 15.01
CA PHE A 431 7.11 1.80 14.45
C PHE A 431 7.83 0.86 15.42
N ASN A 432 7.39 0.84 16.67
CA ASN A 432 7.96 0.02 17.75
C ASN A 432 6.92 -0.84 18.47
N SER A 433 5.80 -1.10 17.82
CA SER A 433 4.77 -2.01 18.32
C SER A 433 5.31 -3.46 18.38
N LYS A 434 4.61 -4.33 19.13
CA LYS A 434 4.96 -5.77 19.15
C LYS A 434 4.99 -6.37 17.74
N PHE A 435 4.05 -5.95 16.88
CA PHE A 435 4.03 -6.36 15.47
C PHE A 435 5.30 -5.94 14.72
N ASP A 436 5.74 -4.69 14.87
CA ASP A 436 6.98 -4.22 14.23
C ASP A 436 8.19 -4.99 14.73
N GLN A 437 8.28 -5.20 16.05
CA GLN A 437 9.36 -5.94 16.69
C GLN A 437 9.41 -7.41 16.22
N HIS A 438 8.25 -8.05 16.00
CA HIS A 438 8.20 -9.42 15.47
C HIS A 438 8.95 -9.55 14.14
N PHE A 439 8.90 -8.53 13.28
CA PHE A 439 9.58 -8.56 11.97
C PHE A 439 10.99 -7.95 11.97
N THR A 440 11.37 -7.21 13.02
CA THR A 440 12.67 -6.53 13.10
C THR A 440 13.60 -7.13 14.14
N GLU A 441 13.07 -7.79 15.16
CA GLU A 441 13.82 -8.33 16.29
C GLU A 441 13.66 -9.86 16.38
N PRO A 442 14.76 -10.64 16.34
CA PRO A 442 14.67 -12.11 16.35
C PRO A 442 14.00 -12.69 17.61
N ALA A 443 14.07 -11.99 18.75
CA ALA A 443 13.56 -12.48 20.03
C ALA A 443 12.07 -12.20 20.24
N THR A 444 11.46 -11.31 19.46
CA THR A 444 10.05 -10.95 19.62
C THR A 444 9.18 -11.83 18.74
N GLU A 445 8.28 -12.59 19.36
CA GLU A 445 7.34 -13.46 18.67
C GLU A 445 5.88 -13.04 18.94
N LEU A 446 5.04 -13.17 17.91
CA LEU A 446 3.59 -13.16 18.08
C LEU A 446 3.16 -14.47 18.74
N SER A 447 2.17 -14.43 19.62
CA SER A 447 1.53 -15.66 20.11
C SER A 447 0.78 -16.35 18.95
N GLU A 448 0.42 -17.63 19.14
CA GLU A 448 -0.39 -18.37 18.15
C GLU A 448 -1.71 -17.66 17.81
N GLU A 449 -2.35 -17.03 18.79
CA GLU A 449 -3.58 -16.29 18.59
C GLU A 449 -3.34 -15.01 17.78
N GLU A 450 -2.30 -14.24 18.10
CA GLU A 450 -1.92 -13.02 17.38
C GLU A 450 -1.48 -13.33 15.93
N GLN A 451 -0.74 -14.42 15.71
CA GLN A 451 -0.34 -14.89 14.40
C GLN A 451 -1.54 -15.35 13.57
N LEU A 452 -2.46 -16.12 14.19
CA LEU A 452 -3.73 -16.47 13.56
C LEU A 452 -4.50 -15.21 13.16
N GLY A 453 -4.57 -14.21 14.05
CA GLY A 453 -5.24 -12.93 13.79
C GLY A 453 -4.65 -12.20 12.59
N PHE A 454 -3.32 -12.11 12.48
CA PHE A 454 -2.67 -11.53 11.31
C PHE A 454 -2.96 -12.32 10.03
N ASN A 455 -2.90 -13.66 10.09
CA ASN A 455 -3.18 -14.50 8.94
C ASN A 455 -4.64 -14.38 8.47
N VAL A 456 -5.60 -14.22 9.40
CA VAL A 456 -7.00 -13.93 9.08
C VAL A 456 -7.14 -12.52 8.50
N PHE A 457 -6.50 -11.51 9.11
CA PHE A 457 -6.50 -10.12 8.64
C PHE A 457 -6.02 -9.99 7.19
N ALA A 458 -4.90 -10.62 6.87
CA ALA A 458 -4.28 -10.57 5.55
C ALA A 458 -4.77 -11.68 4.58
N GLY A 459 -5.78 -12.45 4.98
CA GLY A 459 -6.35 -13.56 4.22
C GLY A 459 -7.88 -13.54 4.26
N LYS A 460 -8.49 -14.54 4.90
CA LYS A 460 -9.95 -14.76 4.97
C LYS A 460 -10.77 -13.53 5.36
N GLY A 461 -10.24 -12.70 6.27
CA GLY A 461 -10.91 -11.48 6.73
C GLY A 461 -10.87 -10.32 5.74
N LYS A 462 -10.05 -10.39 4.68
CA LYS A 462 -9.90 -9.38 3.62
C LYS A 462 -9.56 -7.96 4.13
N CYS A 463 -9.17 -7.79 5.40
CA CYS A 463 -8.93 -6.46 5.99
C CYS A 463 -7.73 -5.75 5.35
N ALA A 464 -6.68 -6.51 4.98
CA ALA A 464 -5.47 -5.97 4.35
C ALA A 464 -5.68 -5.48 2.91
N THR A 465 -6.85 -5.69 2.29
CA THR A 465 -7.17 -5.16 0.96
C THR A 465 -7.52 -3.66 0.97
N CYS A 466 -7.85 -3.11 2.16
CA CYS A 466 -8.10 -1.68 2.38
C CYS A 466 -7.15 -1.09 3.44
N HIS A 467 -6.83 -1.84 4.50
CA HIS A 467 -5.87 -1.45 5.53
C HIS A 467 -4.48 -2.00 5.21
N PHE A 468 -3.77 -1.36 4.29
CA PHE A 468 -2.54 -1.87 3.71
C PHE A 468 -1.35 -1.94 4.69
N ILE A 469 -0.66 -3.08 4.69
CA ILE A 469 0.55 -3.34 5.47
C ILE A 469 1.69 -2.42 4.98
N PRO A 470 2.53 -1.86 5.86
CA PRO A 470 2.53 -1.94 7.31
C PRO A 470 1.94 -0.70 7.98
N LEU A 471 1.38 0.23 7.22
CA LEU A 471 0.72 1.44 7.75
C LEU A 471 -0.67 1.12 8.29
N PHE A 472 -1.27 0.03 7.84
CA PHE A 472 -2.62 -0.42 8.18
C PHE A 472 -3.67 0.68 7.94
N ASN A 473 -3.47 1.49 6.91
CA ASN A 473 -4.39 2.52 6.41
C ASN A 473 -4.59 2.38 4.90
N GLY A 474 -5.38 3.26 4.31
CA GLY A 474 -5.71 3.25 2.88
C GLY A 474 -4.60 3.77 1.96
N THR A 475 -3.36 4.01 2.44
CA THR A 475 -2.28 4.49 1.56
C THR A 475 -1.71 3.34 0.74
N VAL A 476 -1.95 3.36 -0.56
CA VAL A 476 -1.81 2.23 -1.50
C VAL A 476 -0.34 1.86 -1.75
N PRO A 477 0.07 0.62 -1.41
CA PRO A 477 1.40 0.13 -1.71
C PRO A 477 1.54 -0.28 -3.21
N PRO A 478 2.77 -0.52 -3.70
CA PRO A 478 4.04 -0.37 -2.99
C PRO A 478 4.57 1.06 -3.03
N ALA A 479 3.93 1.96 -3.78
CA ALA A 479 4.39 3.34 -3.96
C ALA A 479 3.99 4.24 -2.78
N TYR A 480 2.93 3.94 -2.06
CA TYR A 480 2.35 4.73 -0.95
C TYR A 480 2.15 6.20 -1.30
N LYS A 481 1.65 6.48 -2.50
CA LYS A 481 1.44 7.85 -3.00
C LYS A 481 0.01 8.33 -2.91
N LYS A 482 -0.95 7.42 -2.92
CA LYS A 482 -2.38 7.68 -2.96
C LYS A 482 -3.05 7.06 -1.74
N THR A 483 -3.99 7.77 -1.15
CA THR A 483 -4.79 7.25 -0.03
C THR A 483 -6.21 6.99 -0.52
N GLU A 484 -6.74 5.80 -0.26
CA GLU A 484 -8.08 5.38 -0.67
C GLU A 484 -9.14 5.70 0.39
N GLN A 485 -10.37 5.75 -0.08
CA GLN A 485 -11.59 5.89 0.70
C GLN A 485 -12.55 4.77 0.41
N GLU A 486 -13.41 4.47 1.41
CA GLU A 486 -14.37 3.39 1.32
C GLU A 486 -15.78 3.82 1.72
N VAL A 487 -16.77 3.22 1.12
CA VAL A 487 -18.17 3.26 1.53
C VAL A 487 -18.50 1.95 2.20
N ILE A 488 -18.57 1.93 3.52
CA ILE A 488 -18.81 0.71 4.31
C ILE A 488 -20.22 0.65 4.92
N GLY A 489 -21.05 1.69 4.70
CA GLY A 489 -22.41 1.74 5.21
C GLY A 489 -22.48 1.88 6.74
N THR A 490 -21.66 2.75 7.35
CA THR A 490 -21.63 2.96 8.79
C THR A 490 -23.02 3.33 9.32
N PRO A 491 -23.57 2.62 10.34
CA PRO A 491 -24.86 2.96 10.94
C PRO A 491 -24.81 4.26 11.74
N GLN A 492 -25.92 4.99 11.80
CA GLN A 492 -26.05 6.17 12.63
C GLN A 492 -25.82 5.87 14.13
N ILE A 493 -26.30 4.72 14.56
CA ILE A 493 -26.09 4.17 15.92
C ILE A 493 -25.83 2.67 15.81
N LYS A 494 -25.10 2.12 16.76
CA LYS A 494 -24.86 0.66 16.85
C LYS A 494 -26.15 -0.13 16.68
N ASN A 495 -26.12 -1.15 15.84
CA ASN A 495 -27.27 -2.01 15.49
C ASN A 495 -28.45 -1.28 14.81
N GLY A 496 -28.27 -0.01 14.46
CA GLY A 496 -29.26 0.76 13.70
C GLY A 496 -29.39 0.25 12.27
N LYS A 497 -30.57 0.50 11.66
CA LYS A 497 -30.88 0.15 10.25
C LYS A 497 -30.85 1.38 9.33
N LYS A 498 -30.39 2.51 9.85
CA LYS A 498 -30.23 3.74 9.07
C LYS A 498 -28.75 4.05 8.94
N ILE A 499 -28.32 4.37 7.71
CA ILE A 499 -26.99 4.89 7.47
C ILE A 499 -26.77 6.21 8.20
N ASP A 500 -25.53 6.50 8.59
CA ASP A 500 -25.17 7.81 9.14
C ASP A 500 -25.43 8.90 8.11
N PRO A 501 -26.06 10.04 8.50
CA PRO A 501 -26.42 11.12 7.56
C PRO A 501 -25.24 11.92 7.03
N ASP A 502 -24.02 11.74 7.55
CA ASP A 502 -22.83 12.42 7.04
C ASP A 502 -22.56 12.00 5.58
N LEU A 503 -22.53 12.98 4.69
CA LEU A 503 -22.34 12.74 3.26
C LEU A 503 -20.91 12.32 2.89
N GLY A 504 -19.98 12.35 3.85
CA GLY A 504 -18.58 12.01 3.62
C GLY A 504 -17.96 12.90 2.52
N ARG A 505 -17.16 12.29 1.67
CA ARG A 505 -16.45 12.98 0.59
C ARG A 505 -17.37 13.56 -0.49
N TYR A 506 -18.60 13.07 -0.63
CA TYR A 506 -19.61 13.66 -1.51
C TYR A 506 -19.85 15.15 -1.23
N ALA A 507 -19.70 15.58 0.03
CA ALA A 507 -19.88 16.99 0.38
C ALA A 507 -18.92 17.91 -0.40
N GLN A 508 -17.75 17.42 -0.81
CA GLN A 508 -16.71 18.15 -1.57
C GLN A 508 -16.96 18.13 -3.08
N TYR A 509 -17.17 16.93 -3.65
CA TYR A 509 -17.07 16.71 -5.10
C TYR A 509 -18.42 16.43 -5.79
N LYS A 510 -19.50 16.17 -5.03
CA LYS A 510 -20.86 15.87 -5.56
C LYS A 510 -20.93 14.69 -6.53
N MET A 511 -19.95 13.78 -6.50
CA MET A 511 -19.96 12.54 -7.28
C MET A 511 -20.73 11.47 -6.52
N PRO A 512 -21.75 10.80 -7.12
CA PRO A 512 -22.59 9.82 -6.42
C PRO A 512 -21.80 8.66 -5.78
N GLN A 513 -20.71 8.23 -6.41
CA GLN A 513 -19.82 7.18 -5.91
C GLN A 513 -19.17 7.54 -4.57
N LEU A 514 -19.04 8.84 -4.27
CA LEU A 514 -18.43 9.35 -3.04
C LEU A 514 -19.43 9.56 -1.90
N LEU A 515 -20.71 9.26 -2.11
CA LEU A 515 -21.72 9.42 -1.07
C LEU A 515 -21.42 8.46 0.09
N HIS A 516 -21.27 9.02 1.31
CA HIS A 516 -20.86 8.30 2.51
C HIS A 516 -19.45 7.65 2.43
N ALA A 517 -18.60 8.14 1.51
CA ALA A 517 -17.21 7.69 1.43
C ALA A 517 -16.35 8.40 2.48
N PHE A 518 -15.53 7.62 3.18
CA PHE A 518 -14.58 8.10 4.19
C PHE A 518 -13.21 7.47 3.97
N LYS A 519 -12.17 8.21 4.34
CA LYS A 519 -10.80 7.70 4.31
C LYS A 519 -10.67 6.44 5.16
N THR A 520 -9.96 5.43 4.64
CA THR A 520 -9.56 4.25 5.41
C THR A 520 -8.52 4.64 6.46
N PRO A 521 -8.87 4.68 7.77
CA PRO A 521 -7.96 5.13 8.82
C PRO A 521 -6.88 4.09 9.13
N THR A 522 -5.81 4.52 9.82
CA THR A 522 -4.83 3.57 10.34
C THR A 522 -5.41 2.74 11.50
N LEU A 523 -5.03 1.44 11.53
CA LEU A 523 -5.29 0.57 12.67
C LEU A 523 -4.13 0.58 13.69
N ARG A 524 -3.03 1.31 13.39
CA ARG A 524 -1.97 1.49 14.38
C ARG A 524 -2.52 2.25 15.56
N ASN A 525 -2.22 1.75 16.77
CA ASN A 525 -2.76 2.24 18.02
C ASN A 525 -4.29 2.11 18.19
N ALA A 526 -4.99 1.36 17.30
CA ALA A 526 -6.44 1.26 17.34
C ALA A 526 -6.97 0.75 18.69
N ALA A 527 -6.24 -0.06 19.41
CA ALA A 527 -6.63 -0.50 20.77
C ALA A 527 -6.77 0.64 21.79
N LEU A 528 -6.24 1.82 21.51
CA LEU A 528 -6.26 3.01 22.38
C LEU A 528 -7.21 4.11 21.89
N THR A 529 -7.83 3.95 20.71
CA THR A 529 -8.54 5.05 20.02
C THR A 529 -10.05 4.83 19.88
N ALA A 530 -10.63 4.02 20.76
CA ALA A 530 -12.08 3.90 20.84
C ALA A 530 -12.71 5.26 21.23
N PRO A 531 -13.97 5.54 20.80
CA PRO A 531 -14.84 4.73 19.96
C PRO A 531 -14.51 4.84 18.45
N TYR A 532 -15.05 3.93 17.64
CA TYR A 532 -14.64 3.72 16.25
C TYR A 532 -15.67 4.25 15.24
N MET A 533 -15.24 4.34 13.98
CA MET A 533 -15.87 4.96 12.82
C MET A 533 -15.84 6.50 12.89
N HIS A 534 -16.15 7.14 11.75
CA HIS A 534 -16.17 8.60 11.66
C HIS A 534 -17.15 9.27 12.62
N ASN A 535 -18.18 8.55 13.06
CA ASN A 535 -19.22 9.02 13.98
C ASN A 535 -19.14 8.37 15.37
N GLY A 536 -18.11 7.57 15.66
CA GLY A 536 -17.95 6.86 16.93
C GLY A 536 -19.09 5.88 17.25
N ALA A 537 -19.63 5.18 16.24
CA ALA A 537 -20.79 4.29 16.40
C ALA A 537 -20.48 3.02 17.21
N PHE A 538 -19.24 2.55 17.23
CA PHE A 538 -18.82 1.33 17.92
C PHE A 538 -17.84 1.63 19.05
N GLU A 539 -18.03 0.95 20.19
CA GLU A 539 -17.26 1.19 21.40
C GLU A 539 -16.06 0.23 21.57
N SER A 540 -16.04 -0.89 20.85
CA SER A 540 -14.98 -1.89 20.94
C SER A 540 -14.53 -2.41 19.59
N LEU A 541 -13.31 -2.96 19.52
CA LEU A 541 -12.79 -3.64 18.31
C LEU A 541 -13.61 -4.88 17.99
N GLU A 542 -14.12 -5.56 19.00
CA GLU A 542 -14.99 -6.73 18.85
C GLU A 542 -16.27 -6.37 18.06
N GLU A 543 -16.88 -5.22 18.37
CA GLU A 543 -18.07 -4.73 17.65
C GLU A 543 -17.74 -4.40 16.19
N VAL A 544 -16.59 -3.79 15.93
CA VAL A 544 -16.11 -3.49 14.59
C VAL A 544 -15.89 -4.78 13.78
N VAL A 545 -15.25 -5.79 14.39
CA VAL A 545 -15.03 -7.09 13.73
C VAL A 545 -16.35 -7.78 13.39
N VAL A 546 -17.34 -7.74 14.28
CA VAL A 546 -18.68 -8.29 14.01
C VAL A 546 -19.34 -7.55 12.84
N PHE A 547 -19.26 -6.21 12.80
CA PHE A 547 -19.81 -5.41 11.70
C PHE A 547 -19.24 -5.81 10.34
N TYR A 548 -17.91 -5.98 10.24
CA TYR A 548 -17.26 -6.43 9.02
C TYR A 548 -17.58 -7.89 8.70
N ASN A 549 -17.67 -8.76 9.73
CA ASN A 549 -18.03 -10.18 9.52
C ASN A 549 -19.42 -10.34 8.93
N GLU A 550 -20.35 -9.44 9.22
CA GLU A 550 -21.72 -9.42 8.66
C GLU A 550 -21.79 -8.76 7.26
N GLY A 551 -20.68 -8.28 6.65
CA GLY A 551 -20.66 -7.64 5.33
C GLY A 551 -20.96 -6.14 5.36
N GLY A 552 -20.60 -5.46 6.44
CA GLY A 552 -20.77 -4.01 6.58
C GLY A 552 -22.24 -3.59 6.68
N GLY A 553 -22.53 -2.34 6.29
CA GLY A 553 -23.87 -1.79 6.36
C GLY A 553 -24.89 -2.57 5.53
N ALA A 554 -24.58 -2.87 4.27
CA ALA A 554 -25.45 -3.62 3.37
C ALA A 554 -25.71 -5.03 3.91
N GLY A 555 -24.68 -5.74 4.38
CA GLY A 555 -24.82 -7.06 4.98
C GLY A 555 -25.66 -7.06 6.27
N THR A 556 -25.65 -5.96 7.04
CA THR A 556 -26.52 -5.78 8.21
C THR A 556 -27.93 -5.29 7.86
N GLY A 557 -28.24 -5.06 6.57
CA GLY A 557 -29.54 -4.66 6.07
C GLY A 557 -29.78 -3.14 6.02
N ILE A 558 -28.71 -2.34 6.00
CA ILE A 558 -28.78 -0.91 5.67
C ILE A 558 -28.77 -0.77 4.14
N THR A 559 -29.62 0.07 3.58
CA THR A 559 -29.59 0.38 2.13
C THR A 559 -28.39 1.25 1.82
N VAL A 560 -27.43 0.73 1.05
CA VAL A 560 -26.21 1.38 0.60
C VAL A 560 -25.93 0.94 -0.85
N ASP A 561 -26.30 1.77 -1.82
CA ASP A 561 -26.23 1.39 -3.25
C ASP A 561 -24.81 1.38 -3.81
N ASN A 562 -23.90 2.14 -3.19
CA ASN A 562 -22.50 2.32 -3.61
C ASN A 562 -21.49 1.73 -2.60
N GLN A 563 -21.88 0.72 -1.81
CA GLN A 563 -20.94 0.09 -0.87
C GLN A 563 -19.77 -0.54 -1.61
N THR A 564 -18.55 -0.19 -1.22
CA THR A 564 -17.30 -0.74 -1.79
C THR A 564 -16.89 -2.05 -1.14
N LEU A 565 -17.33 -2.29 0.10
CA LEU A 565 -17.14 -3.56 0.79
C LEU A 565 -18.17 -4.59 0.29
N PRO A 566 -17.76 -5.85 -0.02
CA PRO A 566 -18.71 -6.92 -0.31
C PRO A 566 -19.75 -7.11 0.82
N SER A 567 -21.02 -7.26 0.45
CA SER A 567 -22.12 -7.43 1.42
C SER A 567 -22.25 -8.86 1.98
N ASP A 568 -21.46 -9.80 1.43
CA ASP A 568 -21.46 -11.18 1.89
C ASP A 568 -20.75 -11.32 3.23
N LYS A 569 -21.25 -12.26 4.05
CA LYS A 569 -20.62 -12.58 5.32
C LYS A 569 -19.24 -13.19 5.11
N LEU A 570 -18.26 -12.76 5.91
CA LEU A 570 -16.91 -13.35 5.90
C LEU A 570 -16.87 -14.76 6.52
N ASN A 571 -17.91 -15.15 7.28
CA ASN A 571 -18.01 -16.43 7.97
C ASN A 571 -16.79 -16.72 8.89
N LEU A 572 -16.36 -15.70 9.64
CA LEU A 572 -15.32 -15.85 10.63
C LEU A 572 -15.88 -16.57 11.85
N THR A 573 -15.15 -17.58 12.32
CA THR A 573 -15.46 -18.25 13.59
C THR A 573 -15.18 -17.32 14.77
N ASP A 574 -15.75 -17.60 15.94
CA ASP A 574 -15.48 -16.84 17.18
C ASP A 574 -13.98 -16.82 17.52
N LYS A 575 -13.26 -17.91 17.23
CA LYS A 575 -11.81 -17.99 17.43
C LYS A 575 -11.08 -17.02 16.49
N GLU A 576 -11.46 -16.94 15.22
CA GLU A 576 -10.86 -16.03 14.23
C GLU A 576 -11.17 -14.56 14.57
N GLN A 577 -12.38 -14.24 15.02
CA GLN A 577 -12.76 -12.89 15.44
C GLN A 577 -11.96 -12.43 16.66
N LYS A 578 -11.79 -13.28 17.69
CA LYS A 578 -10.95 -13.01 18.85
C LYS A 578 -9.48 -12.83 18.45
N ALA A 579 -8.98 -13.68 17.58
CA ALA A 579 -7.61 -13.60 17.06
C ALA A 579 -7.37 -12.28 16.29
N LEU A 580 -8.33 -11.80 15.48
CA LEU A 580 -8.23 -10.49 14.83
C LEU A 580 -8.08 -9.35 15.84
N VAL A 581 -8.86 -9.37 16.92
CA VAL A 581 -8.75 -8.35 17.97
C VAL A 581 -7.39 -8.46 18.68
N ALA A 582 -6.94 -9.68 18.99
CA ALA A 582 -5.62 -9.90 19.59
C ALA A 582 -4.49 -9.36 18.66
N PHE A 583 -4.58 -9.63 17.37
CA PHE A 583 -3.65 -9.06 16.39
C PHE A 583 -3.69 -7.52 16.37
N MET A 584 -4.86 -6.90 16.27
CA MET A 584 -4.96 -5.43 16.26
C MET A 584 -4.35 -4.78 17.50
N LYS A 585 -4.44 -5.43 18.67
CA LYS A 585 -3.76 -4.98 19.90
C LYS A 585 -2.23 -5.00 19.77
N THR A 586 -1.64 -5.86 18.95
CA THR A 586 -0.19 -5.87 18.70
C THR A 586 0.31 -4.67 17.91
N LEU A 587 -0.59 -3.91 17.25
CA LEU A 587 -0.28 -2.68 16.51
C LEU A 587 -0.13 -1.44 17.41
N THR A 588 -0.20 -1.61 18.73
CA THR A 588 -0.01 -0.54 19.69
C THR A 588 1.46 -0.24 19.91
N ASP A 589 1.88 1.00 19.66
CA ASP A 589 3.25 1.45 19.89
C ASP A 589 3.63 1.37 21.38
N SER A 590 4.84 0.96 21.66
CA SER A 590 5.41 1.02 23.01
C SER A 590 5.58 2.49 23.48
N LYS A 591 5.36 2.75 24.76
CA LYS A 591 5.45 4.10 25.38
C LYS A 591 6.83 4.73 25.29
#